data_5f1d38bfe360a813ac6a190d0c1964ea
#
_entry.id   5f1d38bfe360a813ac6a190d0c1964ea
#
_cell.length_a   1.000
_cell.length_b   1.000
_cell.length_c   1.000
_cell.angle_alpha   90.00
_cell.angle_beta   90.00
_cell.angle_gamma   90.00
#
_symmetry.space_group_name_H-M   'P 1'
#
loop_
_entity.id
_entity.type
_entity.pdbx_description
1 polymer ?
#
loop_
_entity_poly.entity_id
_entity_poly.type
_entity_poly.pdbx_seq_one_letter_code
_entity_poly.pdbx_strand_id
1 'polypeptide(L)'
;MRSGRQARGMHRRIRTEAGTSLIELMFAMAAGLVVLGATLQALSSFQQQFMRQQREVAQQQDLRIGLEVLEQELRLAGSGSLTTVALDSVGFSANLHGLSTTVTAAAAIGQTALSVEDGRGWEDRKTIVACWAERCETLALARDGQRHLLTIRQPLTGAIPSGAAVSILNHVRYYSRRDDQGVLRLLRQVDGGASVLVRDIQEVRFSYWDEMGQAVTQPAFVKRVVVEVMLSHQGIRTVREISLRT
;
A
#
# COMPACT_ATOMS: atom_id res chain seq x y z
N MET A 1 24.22 -41.98 96.92
CA MET A 1 24.51 -41.80 95.46
C MET A 1 23.75 -40.57 95.00
N ARG A 2 24.49 -39.50 94.68
CA ARG A 2 23.99 -38.15 94.35
C ARG A 2 23.67 -38.05 92.89
N SER A 3 22.41 -37.71 92.54
CA SER A 3 21.97 -37.40 91.19
C SER A 3 22.08 -35.89 91.00
N GLY A 4 22.98 -35.39 90.08
CA GLY A 4 23.14 -34.01 89.73
C GLY A 4 22.17 -33.63 88.60
N ARG A 5 21.26 -32.70 88.86
CA ARG A 5 20.44 -32.02 87.87
C ARG A 5 21.23 -30.86 87.24
N GLN A 6 21.58 -30.97 85.95
CA GLN A 6 22.08 -29.85 85.17
C GLN A 6 20.89 -28.97 84.73
N ALA A 7 20.88 -27.74 85.20
CA ALA A 7 19.97 -26.71 84.74
C ALA A 7 20.50 -26.13 83.36
N ARG A 8 19.77 -26.39 82.31
CA ARG A 8 19.99 -25.72 81.00
C ARG A 8 19.50 -24.25 81.06
N GLY A 9 20.41 -23.34 81.12
CA GLY A 9 20.12 -21.90 80.96
C GLY A 9 19.65 -21.59 79.55
N MET A 10 18.40 -21.20 79.42
CA MET A 10 17.75 -20.78 78.21
C MET A 10 18.08 -19.30 78.00
N HIS A 11 19.14 -19.02 77.23
CA HIS A 11 19.48 -17.63 76.80
C HIS A 11 18.38 -17.13 75.83
N ARG A 12 17.45 -16.41 76.39
CA ARG A 12 16.47 -15.62 75.64
C ARG A 12 17.23 -14.43 75.00
N ARG A 13 17.55 -14.56 73.72
CA ARG A 13 18.06 -13.42 72.91
C ARG A 13 16.97 -12.37 72.90
N ILE A 14 17.15 -11.30 73.63
CA ILE A 14 16.38 -10.07 73.53
C ILE A 14 16.73 -9.47 72.18
N ARG A 15 15.81 -9.60 71.23
CA ARG A 15 15.89 -8.85 69.98
C ARG A 15 15.63 -7.40 70.36
N THR A 16 16.67 -6.60 70.43
CA THR A 16 16.58 -5.14 70.48
C THR A 16 15.94 -4.70 69.18
N GLU A 17 14.67 -4.31 69.22
CA GLU A 17 14.01 -3.61 68.15
C GLU A 17 14.66 -2.22 68.10
N ALA A 18 15.67 -2.08 67.22
CA ALA A 18 16.25 -0.79 66.92
C ALA A 18 15.21 0.00 66.15
N GLY A 19 14.58 0.97 66.78
CA GLY A 19 13.67 1.91 66.09
C GLY A 19 14.45 2.63 64.99
N THR A 20 13.91 2.58 63.75
CA THR A 20 14.48 3.32 62.62
C THR A 20 14.54 4.81 62.94
N SER A 21 15.74 5.40 62.82
CA SER A 21 15.92 6.83 63.00
C SER A 21 15.14 7.61 61.90
N LEU A 22 14.55 8.73 62.26
CA LEU A 22 13.80 9.59 61.32
C LEU A 22 14.68 10.00 60.14
N ILE A 23 15.99 10.14 60.37
CA ILE A 23 16.96 10.47 59.32
C ILE A 23 17.20 9.31 58.35
N GLU A 24 17.17 8.06 58.84
CA GLU A 24 17.30 6.85 58.01
C GLU A 24 16.08 6.68 57.10
N LEU A 25 14.89 7.01 57.59
CA LEU A 25 13.67 7.03 56.80
C LEU A 25 13.76 8.10 55.69
N MET A 26 14.26 9.30 56.01
CA MET A 26 14.44 10.37 55.02
C MET A 26 15.44 9.96 53.92
N PHE A 27 16.56 9.33 54.29
CA PHE A 27 17.53 8.82 53.30
C PHE A 27 16.96 7.70 52.48
N ALA A 28 16.21 6.79 53.06
CA ALA A 28 15.54 5.70 52.30
C ALA A 28 14.52 6.27 51.31
N MET A 29 13.72 7.24 51.69
CA MET A 29 12.78 7.91 50.80
C MET A 29 13.51 8.66 49.66
N ALA A 30 14.58 9.41 49.96
CA ALA A 30 15.36 10.11 48.95
C ALA A 30 16.01 9.14 47.96
N ALA A 31 16.61 8.05 48.44
CA ALA A 31 17.17 6.99 47.58
C ALA A 31 16.09 6.32 46.74
N GLY A 32 14.91 6.03 47.33
CA GLY A 32 13.77 5.49 46.63
C GLY A 32 13.26 6.37 45.46
N LEU A 33 13.20 7.69 45.70
CA LEU A 33 12.80 8.64 44.67
C LEU A 33 13.83 8.71 43.50
N VAL A 34 15.12 8.66 43.81
CA VAL A 34 16.17 8.62 42.77
C VAL A 34 16.07 7.37 41.92
N VAL A 35 15.89 6.18 42.55
CA VAL A 35 15.72 4.93 41.84
C VAL A 35 14.44 4.95 41.00
N LEU A 36 13.33 5.45 41.54
CA LEU A 36 12.07 5.58 40.80
C LEU A 36 12.24 6.53 39.61
N GLY A 37 12.88 7.68 39.80
CA GLY A 37 13.17 8.62 38.72
C GLY A 37 14.02 7.98 37.59
N ALA A 38 15.09 7.26 37.95
CA ALA A 38 15.94 6.57 37.01
C ALA A 38 15.18 5.47 36.22
N THR A 39 14.32 4.71 36.92
CA THR A 39 13.51 3.67 36.27
C THR A 39 12.47 4.24 35.31
N LEU A 40 11.80 5.34 35.69
CA LEU A 40 10.85 6.02 34.79
C LEU A 40 11.55 6.61 33.57
N GLN A 41 12.74 7.18 33.74
CA GLN A 41 13.51 7.70 32.61
C GLN A 41 13.98 6.58 31.67
N ALA A 42 14.45 5.45 32.21
CA ALA A 42 14.80 4.28 31.41
C ALA A 42 13.58 3.75 30.62
N LEU A 43 12.42 3.61 31.30
CA LEU A 43 11.19 3.16 30.66
C LEU A 43 10.77 4.10 29.51
N SER A 44 10.84 5.42 29.72
CA SER A 44 10.54 6.42 28.69
C SER A 44 11.48 6.29 27.48
N SER A 45 12.76 6.06 27.72
CA SER A 45 13.76 5.85 26.67
C SER A 45 13.48 4.58 25.87
N PHE A 46 13.14 3.48 26.53
CA PHE A 46 12.76 2.22 25.88
C PHE A 46 11.48 2.39 25.03
N GLN A 47 10.47 3.07 25.55
CA GLN A 47 9.25 3.34 24.80
C GLN A 47 9.54 4.15 23.53
N GLN A 48 10.38 5.19 23.60
CA GLN A 48 10.74 5.98 22.44
C GLN A 48 11.50 5.17 21.40
N GLN A 49 12.46 4.33 21.80
CA GLN A 49 13.19 3.44 20.90
C GLN A 49 12.26 2.41 20.23
N PHE A 50 11.38 1.81 21.03
CA PHE A 50 10.40 0.85 20.52
C PHE A 50 9.47 1.47 19.47
N MET A 51 8.95 2.68 19.73
CA MET A 51 8.11 3.40 18.78
C MET A 51 8.84 3.77 17.49
N ARG A 52 10.15 4.08 17.55
CA ARG A 52 10.98 4.30 16.35
C ARG A 52 11.12 3.03 15.55
N GLN A 53 11.48 1.92 16.18
CA GLN A 53 11.61 0.63 15.50
C GLN A 53 10.29 0.17 14.85
N GLN A 54 9.16 0.34 15.56
CA GLN A 54 7.85 0.02 14.98
C GLN A 54 7.54 0.85 13.72
N ARG A 55 7.87 2.15 13.72
CA ARG A 55 7.66 3.01 12.55
C ARG A 55 8.53 2.55 11.38
N GLU A 56 9.78 2.19 11.63
CA GLU A 56 10.69 1.71 10.59
C GLU A 56 10.20 0.39 9.98
N VAL A 57 9.76 -0.57 10.79
CA VAL A 57 9.19 -1.83 10.31
C VAL A 57 7.91 -1.59 9.52
N ALA A 58 7.01 -0.76 10.02
CA ALA A 58 5.77 -0.41 9.32
C ALA A 58 6.06 0.24 7.95
N GLN A 59 7.02 1.15 7.89
CA GLN A 59 7.42 1.81 6.65
C GLN A 59 7.99 0.82 5.62
N GLN A 60 8.81 -0.14 6.05
CA GLN A 60 9.31 -1.20 5.17
C GLN A 60 8.19 -2.11 4.65
N GLN A 61 7.22 -2.44 5.51
CA GLN A 61 6.05 -3.23 5.13
C GLN A 61 5.18 -2.48 4.12
N ASP A 62 4.91 -1.19 4.36
CA ASP A 62 4.16 -0.33 3.43
C ASP A 62 4.85 -0.26 2.07
N LEU A 63 6.17 -0.08 2.04
CA LEU A 63 6.95 -0.08 0.81
C LEU A 63 6.84 -1.41 0.07
N ARG A 64 7.00 -2.53 0.77
CA ARG A 64 6.92 -3.86 0.17
C ARG A 64 5.54 -4.11 -0.44
N ILE A 65 4.48 -3.87 0.33
CA ILE A 65 3.10 -4.05 -0.13
C ILE A 65 2.79 -3.10 -1.29
N GLY A 66 3.21 -1.84 -1.18
CA GLY A 66 2.99 -0.85 -2.22
C GLY A 66 3.66 -1.22 -3.54
N LEU A 67 4.91 -1.69 -3.51
CA LEU A 67 5.61 -2.14 -4.71
C LEU A 67 5.01 -3.43 -5.28
N GLU A 68 4.49 -4.32 -4.44
CA GLU A 68 3.82 -5.54 -4.88
C GLU A 68 2.51 -5.22 -5.61
N VAL A 69 1.70 -4.30 -5.09
CA VAL A 69 0.47 -3.83 -5.75
C VAL A 69 0.80 -3.19 -7.10
N LEU A 70 1.81 -2.30 -7.14
CA LEU A 70 2.26 -1.68 -8.38
C LEU A 70 2.72 -2.72 -9.41
N GLU A 71 3.50 -3.72 -8.99
CA GLU A 71 3.96 -4.80 -9.85
C GLU A 71 2.79 -5.61 -10.42
N GLN A 72 1.84 -6.02 -9.58
CA GLN A 72 0.67 -6.78 -10.01
C GLN A 72 -0.17 -5.99 -11.02
N GLU A 73 -0.44 -4.72 -10.75
CA GLU A 73 -1.25 -3.87 -11.64
C GLU A 73 -0.56 -3.59 -12.97
N LEU A 74 0.76 -3.35 -12.97
CA LEU A 74 1.54 -3.21 -14.20
C LEU A 74 1.54 -4.50 -15.04
N ARG A 75 1.60 -5.67 -14.39
CA ARG A 75 1.49 -6.94 -15.09
C ARG A 75 0.11 -7.20 -15.70
N LEU A 76 -0.95 -6.69 -15.05
CA LEU A 76 -2.31 -6.74 -15.63
C LEU A 76 -2.46 -5.84 -16.84
N ALA A 77 -1.75 -4.72 -16.85
CA ALA A 77 -1.78 -3.77 -17.95
C ALA A 77 -1.25 -4.36 -19.25
N GLY A 78 -0.13 -5.08 -19.21
CA GLY A 78 0.55 -5.58 -20.39
C GLY A 78 1.30 -4.51 -21.19
N SER A 79 2.05 -4.95 -22.20
CA SER A 79 2.76 -4.05 -23.11
C SER A 79 1.76 -3.37 -24.06
N GLY A 80 1.88 -2.07 -24.27
CA GLY A 80 0.98 -1.30 -25.15
C GLY A 80 -0.18 -0.61 -24.43
N SER A 81 -0.41 -0.90 -23.14
CA SER A 81 -1.43 -0.22 -22.34
C SER A 81 -0.88 0.96 -21.53
N LEU A 82 0.43 1.19 -21.57
CA LEU A 82 1.05 2.36 -20.94
C LEU A 82 0.58 3.65 -21.60
N THR A 83 0.19 4.61 -20.78
CA THR A 83 -0.30 5.93 -21.24
C THR A 83 0.65 7.06 -20.87
N THR A 84 1.43 6.90 -19.81
CA THR A 84 2.40 7.89 -19.32
C THR A 84 3.70 7.20 -18.93
N VAL A 85 4.81 7.76 -19.39
CA VAL A 85 6.18 7.30 -19.15
C VAL A 85 7.01 8.51 -18.76
N ALA A 86 7.31 8.66 -17.46
CA ALA A 86 8.10 9.75 -16.91
C ALA A 86 8.99 9.26 -15.75
N LEU A 87 10.02 10.02 -15.40
CA LEU A 87 10.96 9.63 -14.33
C LEU A 87 10.31 9.56 -12.96
N ASP A 88 9.24 10.31 -12.72
CA ASP A 88 8.52 10.42 -11.45
C ASP A 88 7.13 9.80 -11.46
N SER A 89 6.70 9.28 -12.62
CA SER A 89 5.36 8.71 -12.76
C SER A 89 5.25 7.69 -13.88
N VAL A 90 4.38 6.71 -13.70
CA VAL A 90 3.93 5.75 -14.70
C VAL A 90 2.41 5.74 -14.76
N GLY A 91 1.84 5.79 -15.97
CA GLY A 91 0.40 5.66 -16.20
C GLY A 91 0.10 4.53 -17.17
N PHE A 92 -0.99 3.84 -16.94
CA PHE A 92 -1.45 2.74 -17.79
C PHE A 92 -2.96 2.53 -17.66
N SER A 93 -3.49 1.72 -18.55
CA SER A 93 -4.89 1.27 -18.51
C SER A 93 -4.96 -0.22 -18.27
N ALA A 94 -5.82 -0.66 -17.34
CA ALA A 94 -5.96 -2.07 -17.00
C ALA A 94 -7.37 -2.39 -16.48
N ASN A 95 -7.79 -3.64 -16.60
CA ASN A 95 -8.98 -4.15 -15.94
C ASN A 95 -8.60 -4.66 -14.54
N LEU A 96 -8.63 -3.78 -13.54
CA LEU A 96 -8.18 -4.12 -12.18
C LEU A 96 -9.10 -5.10 -11.44
N HIS A 97 -10.38 -5.12 -11.80
CA HIS A 97 -11.39 -5.92 -11.08
C HIS A 97 -11.75 -7.21 -11.82
N GLY A 98 -11.17 -7.44 -13.01
CA GLY A 98 -11.49 -8.60 -13.84
C GLY A 98 -12.93 -8.61 -14.36
N LEU A 99 -13.63 -7.47 -14.30
CA LEU A 99 -15.01 -7.39 -14.78
C LEU A 99 -15.04 -7.42 -16.31
N SER A 100 -15.65 -8.46 -16.83
CA SER A 100 -15.85 -8.66 -18.27
C SER A 100 -17.23 -9.27 -18.54
N THR A 101 -17.78 -8.98 -19.69
CA THR A 101 -19.04 -9.53 -20.17
C THR A 101 -19.00 -9.66 -21.69
N THR A 102 -20.03 -10.28 -22.28
CA THR A 102 -20.14 -10.48 -23.72
C THR A 102 -21.42 -9.81 -24.23
N VAL A 103 -21.32 -9.17 -25.38
CA VAL A 103 -22.49 -8.59 -26.08
C VAL A 103 -23.38 -9.73 -26.60
N THR A 104 -24.65 -9.77 -26.19
CA THR A 104 -25.60 -10.84 -26.57
C THR A 104 -26.34 -10.57 -27.85
N ALA A 105 -26.59 -9.28 -28.17
CA ALA A 105 -27.26 -8.87 -29.40
C ALA A 105 -26.46 -7.77 -30.08
N ALA A 106 -26.34 -7.81 -31.40
CA ALA A 106 -25.62 -6.81 -32.18
C ALA A 106 -26.20 -5.42 -31.92
N ALA A 107 -25.31 -4.43 -31.70
CA ALA A 107 -25.68 -3.03 -31.53
C ALA A 107 -25.29 -2.23 -32.75
N ALA A 108 -26.27 -1.46 -33.29
CA ALA A 108 -26.06 -0.66 -34.48
C ALA A 108 -25.42 0.69 -34.16
N ILE A 109 -24.83 1.32 -35.16
CA ILE A 109 -24.31 2.70 -35.07
C ILE A 109 -25.42 3.63 -34.57
N GLY A 110 -25.06 4.54 -33.69
CA GLY A 110 -26.00 5.52 -33.08
C GLY A 110 -26.74 5.00 -31.86
N GLN A 111 -26.67 3.73 -31.52
CA GLN A 111 -27.26 3.20 -30.27
C GLN A 111 -26.44 3.61 -29.06
N THR A 112 -27.14 3.77 -27.93
CA THR A 112 -26.54 4.10 -26.62
C THR A 112 -26.71 2.97 -25.60
N ALA A 113 -27.14 1.79 -26.06
CA ALA A 113 -27.41 0.63 -25.21
C ALA A 113 -26.75 -0.62 -25.82
N LEU A 114 -26.08 -1.39 -24.97
CA LEU A 114 -25.48 -2.67 -25.31
C LEU A 114 -26.19 -3.75 -24.51
N SER A 115 -26.78 -4.72 -25.21
CA SER A 115 -27.30 -5.95 -24.60
C SER A 115 -26.13 -6.83 -24.22
N VAL A 116 -25.99 -7.21 -22.94
CA VAL A 116 -24.87 -8.00 -22.46
C VAL A 116 -25.34 -9.20 -21.64
N GLU A 117 -24.45 -10.16 -21.45
CA GLU A 117 -24.72 -11.37 -20.68
C GLU A 117 -24.95 -11.03 -19.19
N ASP A 118 -24.04 -10.27 -18.58
CA ASP A 118 -24.18 -9.73 -17.24
C ASP A 118 -23.50 -8.35 -17.12
N GLY A 119 -24.28 -7.33 -16.77
CA GLY A 119 -23.81 -5.96 -16.54
C GLY A 119 -23.86 -5.55 -15.07
N ARG A 120 -24.13 -6.44 -14.13
CA ARG A 120 -24.18 -6.12 -12.71
C ARG A 120 -22.79 -5.82 -12.15
N GLY A 121 -22.70 -4.86 -11.23
CA GLY A 121 -21.43 -4.45 -10.63
C GLY A 121 -20.63 -3.46 -11.47
N TRP A 122 -21.16 -3.02 -12.60
CA TRP A 122 -20.55 -2.01 -13.45
C TRP A 122 -21.05 -0.62 -13.01
N GLU A 123 -20.18 0.16 -12.38
CA GLU A 123 -20.51 1.49 -11.87
C GLU A 123 -20.62 2.53 -12.98
N ASP A 124 -21.41 3.59 -12.75
CA ASP A 124 -21.53 4.72 -13.68
C ASP A 124 -20.17 5.42 -13.92
N ARG A 125 -20.07 6.12 -15.05
CA ARG A 125 -18.88 6.87 -15.47
C ARG A 125 -17.61 6.06 -15.69
N LYS A 126 -17.63 4.73 -15.47
CA LYS A 126 -16.49 3.89 -15.79
C LYS A 126 -16.25 3.85 -17.30
N THR A 127 -14.98 3.84 -17.66
CA THR A 127 -14.58 3.56 -19.04
C THR A 127 -14.64 2.06 -19.29
N ILE A 128 -15.18 1.68 -20.42
CA ILE A 128 -15.25 0.29 -20.88
C ILE A 128 -14.62 0.19 -22.26
N VAL A 129 -14.11 -0.97 -22.58
CA VAL A 129 -13.65 -1.29 -23.92
C VAL A 129 -14.42 -2.48 -24.45
N ALA A 130 -15.00 -2.32 -25.65
CA ALA A 130 -15.66 -3.40 -26.38
C ALA A 130 -14.74 -3.83 -27.52
N CYS A 131 -14.36 -5.11 -27.56
CA CYS A 131 -13.43 -5.65 -28.55
C CYS A 131 -14.07 -6.78 -29.35
N TRP A 132 -13.89 -6.77 -30.69
CA TRP A 132 -14.34 -7.82 -31.61
C TRP A 132 -13.40 -7.91 -32.81
N ALA A 133 -13.05 -9.10 -33.22
CA ALA A 133 -11.99 -9.34 -34.17
C ALA A 133 -10.70 -8.60 -33.78
N GLU A 134 -10.21 -7.69 -34.60
CA GLU A 134 -9.01 -6.90 -34.35
C GLU A 134 -9.34 -5.43 -34.00
N ARG A 135 -10.59 -5.14 -33.62
CA ARG A 135 -11.06 -3.77 -33.31
C ARG A 135 -11.51 -3.69 -31.88
N CYS A 136 -11.19 -2.55 -31.25
CA CYS A 136 -11.72 -2.19 -29.95
C CYS A 136 -12.29 -0.78 -29.99
N GLU A 137 -13.41 -0.57 -29.34
CA GLU A 137 -14.02 0.75 -29.15
C GLU A 137 -14.05 1.06 -27.66
N THR A 138 -13.57 2.24 -27.29
CA THR A 138 -13.57 2.71 -25.91
C THR A 138 -14.81 3.58 -25.68
N LEU A 139 -15.59 3.23 -24.66
CA LEU A 139 -16.89 3.81 -24.37
C LEU A 139 -16.94 4.22 -22.90
N ALA A 140 -17.84 5.14 -22.54
CA ALA A 140 -18.08 5.52 -21.15
C ALA A 140 -19.50 5.14 -20.74
N LEU A 141 -19.65 4.54 -19.56
CA LEU A 141 -20.97 4.22 -19.01
C LEU A 141 -21.69 5.52 -18.60
N ALA A 142 -22.98 5.59 -18.93
CA ALA A 142 -23.85 6.69 -18.58
C ALA A 142 -24.52 6.50 -17.22
N ARG A 143 -24.68 5.26 -16.78
CA ARG A 143 -25.29 4.84 -15.53
C ARG A 143 -24.78 3.45 -15.14
N ASP A 144 -25.12 3.03 -13.93
CA ASP A 144 -24.81 1.69 -13.43
C ASP A 144 -25.38 0.62 -14.38
N GLY A 145 -24.58 -0.41 -14.57
CA GLY A 145 -24.94 -1.55 -15.40
C GLY A 145 -26.13 -2.33 -14.82
N GLN A 146 -27.06 -2.70 -15.69
CA GLN A 146 -28.18 -3.58 -15.37
C GLN A 146 -27.85 -5.01 -15.78
N ARG A 147 -28.59 -5.99 -15.27
CA ARG A 147 -28.31 -7.41 -15.50
C ARG A 147 -27.99 -7.75 -16.97
N HIS A 148 -28.78 -7.22 -17.91
CA HIS A 148 -28.59 -7.53 -19.32
C HIS A 148 -28.40 -6.30 -20.21
N LEU A 149 -28.01 -5.16 -19.60
CA LEU A 149 -27.93 -3.91 -20.32
C LEU A 149 -26.81 -3.02 -19.76
N LEU A 150 -25.93 -2.56 -20.63
CA LEU A 150 -25.03 -1.44 -20.38
C LEU A 150 -25.51 -0.23 -21.19
N THR A 151 -25.64 0.91 -20.53
CA THR A 151 -25.98 2.18 -21.17
C THR A 151 -24.71 3.03 -21.27
N ILE A 152 -24.38 3.44 -22.48
CA ILE A 152 -23.21 4.27 -22.79
C ILE A 152 -23.59 5.72 -22.94
N ARG A 153 -22.66 6.61 -22.64
CA ARG A 153 -22.89 8.07 -22.64
C ARG A 153 -22.97 8.64 -24.05
N GLN A 154 -22.15 8.13 -24.95
CA GLN A 154 -22.09 8.59 -26.35
C GLN A 154 -22.61 7.50 -27.27
N PRO A 155 -23.32 7.89 -28.35
CA PRO A 155 -23.75 6.93 -29.36
C PRO A 155 -22.57 6.17 -29.95
N LEU A 156 -22.77 4.90 -30.28
CA LEU A 156 -21.79 4.06 -30.95
C LEU A 156 -21.33 4.67 -32.27
N THR A 157 -20.05 4.71 -32.52
CA THR A 157 -19.45 5.16 -33.76
C THR A 157 -19.31 4.03 -34.80
N GLY A 158 -19.29 2.78 -34.32
CA GLY A 158 -19.26 1.56 -35.10
C GLY A 158 -20.33 0.57 -34.65
N ALA A 159 -20.72 -0.35 -35.54
CA ALA A 159 -21.57 -1.45 -35.12
C ALA A 159 -20.77 -2.49 -34.32
N ILE A 160 -21.30 -2.90 -33.17
CA ILE A 160 -20.70 -3.93 -32.31
C ILE A 160 -21.46 -5.24 -32.53
N PRO A 161 -20.81 -6.32 -32.98
CA PRO A 161 -21.47 -7.59 -33.20
C PRO A 161 -21.80 -8.31 -31.89
N SER A 162 -22.74 -9.22 -31.94
CA SER A 162 -22.93 -10.24 -30.90
C SER A 162 -21.65 -11.05 -30.72
N GLY A 163 -21.32 -11.41 -29.50
CA GLY A 163 -20.07 -12.10 -29.15
C GLY A 163 -18.88 -11.16 -28.88
N ALA A 164 -19.03 -9.84 -29.06
CA ALA A 164 -18.00 -8.89 -28.69
C ALA A 164 -17.69 -8.94 -27.17
N ALA A 165 -16.42 -8.99 -26.81
CA ALA A 165 -15.99 -8.95 -25.42
C ALA A 165 -16.01 -7.51 -24.92
N VAL A 166 -16.59 -7.28 -23.74
CA VAL A 166 -16.62 -5.98 -23.09
C VAL A 166 -15.93 -6.10 -21.74
N SER A 167 -15.01 -5.20 -21.44
CA SER A 167 -14.31 -5.16 -20.15
C SER A 167 -14.20 -3.73 -19.61
N ILE A 168 -14.10 -3.61 -18.28
CA ILE A 168 -13.79 -2.32 -17.66
C ILE A 168 -12.34 -1.95 -17.95
N LEU A 169 -12.11 -0.67 -18.20
CA LEU A 169 -10.80 -0.10 -18.42
C LEU A 169 -10.55 0.99 -17.35
N ASN A 170 -9.79 0.63 -16.30
CA ASN A 170 -9.38 1.59 -15.30
C ASN A 170 -8.15 2.36 -15.77
N HIS A 171 -8.13 3.66 -15.57
CA HIS A 171 -6.95 4.51 -15.78
C HIS A 171 -6.17 4.60 -14.48
N VAL A 172 -4.99 4.01 -14.46
CA VAL A 172 -4.11 3.94 -13.29
C VAL A 172 -2.90 4.84 -13.49
N ARG A 173 -2.55 5.60 -12.47
CA ARG A 173 -1.32 6.39 -12.46
C ARG A 173 -0.64 6.25 -11.11
N TYR A 174 0.65 5.92 -11.13
CA TYR A 174 1.55 6.02 -9.99
C TYR A 174 2.45 7.22 -10.18
N TYR A 175 2.56 8.07 -9.17
CA TYR A 175 3.37 9.28 -9.24
C TYR A 175 3.86 9.69 -7.86
N SER A 176 5.00 10.38 -7.83
CA SER A 176 5.50 10.98 -6.60
C SER A 176 5.03 12.42 -6.45
N ARG A 177 4.69 12.82 -5.24
CA ARG A 177 4.30 14.19 -4.90
C ARG A 177 4.76 14.54 -3.50
N ARG A 178 5.24 15.77 -3.31
CA ARG A 178 5.48 16.34 -1.99
C ARG A 178 4.18 16.88 -1.41
N ASP A 179 3.97 16.60 -0.11
CA ASP A 179 2.87 17.21 0.63
C ASP A 179 3.23 18.63 1.09
N ASP A 180 2.30 19.27 1.83
CA ASP A 180 2.45 20.63 2.34
C ASP A 180 3.59 20.76 3.37
N GLN A 181 4.06 19.65 3.93
CA GLN A 181 5.21 19.58 4.84
C GLN A 181 6.53 19.25 4.12
N GLY A 182 6.50 19.15 2.78
CA GLY A 182 7.65 18.83 1.96
C GLY A 182 8.03 17.34 1.93
N VAL A 183 7.24 16.48 2.56
CA VAL A 183 7.46 15.03 2.60
C VAL A 183 7.05 14.40 1.26
N LEU A 184 7.96 13.66 0.63
CA LEU A 184 7.69 12.99 -0.63
C LEU A 184 6.86 11.71 -0.36
N ARG A 185 5.82 11.50 -1.16
CA ARG A 185 4.93 10.34 -1.11
C ARG A 185 4.79 9.73 -2.48
N LEU A 186 4.68 8.41 -2.54
CA LEU A 186 4.24 7.68 -3.73
C LEU A 186 2.72 7.53 -3.65
N LEU A 187 2.02 8.03 -4.65
CA LEU A 187 0.58 7.97 -4.76
C LEU A 187 0.16 7.01 -5.86
N ARG A 188 -0.96 6.33 -5.63
CA ARG A 188 -1.70 5.54 -6.61
C ARG A 188 -3.01 6.26 -6.91
N GLN A 189 -3.28 6.52 -8.16
CA GLN A 189 -4.53 7.11 -8.63
C GLN A 189 -5.23 6.13 -9.57
N VAL A 190 -6.53 5.91 -9.34
CA VAL A 190 -7.37 5.07 -10.19
C VAL A 190 -8.62 5.87 -10.55
N ASP A 191 -8.88 6.05 -11.83
CA ASP A 191 -10.04 6.79 -12.36
C ASP A 191 -10.26 8.17 -11.71
N GLY A 192 -9.17 8.84 -11.33
CA GLY A 192 -9.18 10.15 -10.68
C GLY A 192 -9.11 10.11 -9.14
N GLY A 193 -9.46 9.01 -8.48
CA GLY A 193 -9.31 8.85 -7.04
C GLY A 193 -7.86 8.54 -6.66
N ALA A 194 -7.24 9.36 -5.79
CA ALA A 194 -5.85 9.17 -5.38
C ALA A 194 -5.74 8.68 -3.93
N SER A 195 -4.83 7.74 -3.69
CA SER A 195 -4.47 7.23 -2.37
C SER A 195 -2.97 7.22 -2.17
N VAL A 196 -2.51 7.40 -0.94
CA VAL A 196 -1.09 7.30 -0.60
C VAL A 196 -0.72 5.83 -0.51
N LEU A 197 0.28 5.43 -1.29
CA LEU A 197 0.80 4.06 -1.31
C LEU A 197 1.98 3.89 -0.34
N VAL A 198 2.95 4.80 -0.42
CA VAL A 198 4.13 4.80 0.46
C VAL A 198 4.40 6.23 0.93
N ARG A 199 4.71 6.39 2.22
CA ARG A 199 5.05 7.67 2.86
C ARG A 199 6.54 7.77 3.14
N ASP A 200 6.99 8.98 3.42
CA ASP A 200 8.35 9.28 3.91
C ASP A 200 9.46 8.69 3.02
N ILE A 201 9.31 8.90 1.72
CA ILE A 201 10.32 8.52 0.74
C ILE A 201 11.23 9.72 0.44
N GLN A 202 12.49 9.43 0.16
CA GLN A 202 13.46 10.43 -0.26
C GLN A 202 13.41 10.66 -1.76
N GLU A 203 13.32 9.56 -2.52
CA GLU A 203 13.31 9.56 -3.98
C GLU A 203 12.49 8.39 -4.52
N VAL A 204 11.79 8.64 -5.63
CA VAL A 204 11.21 7.60 -6.49
C VAL A 204 11.65 7.88 -7.91
N ARG A 205 12.11 6.85 -8.59
CA ARG A 205 12.51 6.93 -9.99
C ARG A 205 11.94 5.77 -10.77
N PHE A 206 11.33 6.07 -11.90
CA PHE A 206 10.88 5.10 -12.89
C PHE A 206 11.85 5.13 -14.07
N SER A 207 12.23 3.97 -14.58
CA SER A 207 12.98 3.82 -15.83
C SER A 207 12.35 2.73 -16.68
N TYR A 208 12.45 2.90 -18.00
CA TYR A 208 11.68 2.16 -18.98
C TYR A 208 12.61 1.59 -20.04
N TRP A 209 12.40 0.34 -20.38
CA TRP A 209 13.30 -0.42 -21.22
C TRP A 209 12.50 -1.18 -22.28
N ASP A 210 13.06 -1.27 -23.48
CA ASP A 210 12.53 -2.10 -24.56
C ASP A 210 12.98 -3.57 -24.42
N GLU A 211 12.67 -4.37 -25.45
CA GLU A 211 13.02 -5.79 -25.53
C GLU A 211 14.53 -6.00 -25.64
N MET A 212 15.27 -5.06 -26.23
CA MET A 212 16.72 -5.10 -26.40
C MET A 212 17.49 -4.57 -25.17
N GLY A 213 16.77 -4.13 -24.14
CA GLY A 213 17.39 -3.54 -22.94
C GLY A 213 17.89 -2.12 -23.15
N GLN A 214 17.33 -1.40 -24.12
CA GLN A 214 17.61 0.03 -24.33
C GLN A 214 16.58 0.89 -23.61
N ALA A 215 17.04 2.03 -23.06
CA ALA A 215 16.15 2.97 -22.38
C ALA A 215 15.23 3.65 -23.40
N VAL A 216 13.93 3.65 -23.11
CA VAL A 216 12.90 4.23 -24.00
C VAL A 216 12.00 5.19 -23.25
N THR A 217 11.46 6.18 -23.95
CA THR A 217 10.53 7.19 -23.43
C THR A 217 9.16 7.13 -24.10
N GLN A 218 8.99 6.28 -25.10
CA GLN A 218 7.72 6.09 -25.79
C GLN A 218 6.98 4.90 -25.21
N PRO A 219 5.73 5.09 -24.73
CA PRO A 219 4.95 4.03 -24.08
C PRO A 219 4.81 2.74 -24.88
N ALA A 220 4.66 2.84 -26.21
CA ALA A 220 4.44 1.71 -27.11
C ALA A 220 5.61 0.71 -27.14
N PHE A 221 6.83 1.14 -26.88
CA PHE A 221 8.03 0.30 -26.94
C PHE A 221 8.45 -0.28 -25.60
N VAL A 222 7.81 0.16 -24.50
CA VAL A 222 8.18 -0.32 -23.16
C VAL A 222 7.79 -1.78 -22.99
N LYS A 223 8.78 -2.59 -22.65
CA LYS A 223 8.60 -4.01 -22.27
C LYS A 223 8.92 -4.27 -20.81
N ARG A 224 9.69 -3.37 -20.20
CA ARG A 224 10.13 -3.51 -18.83
C ARG A 224 10.13 -2.15 -18.12
N VAL A 225 9.59 -2.14 -16.91
CA VAL A 225 9.59 -0.97 -16.02
C VAL A 225 10.44 -1.30 -14.81
N VAL A 226 11.37 -0.42 -14.45
CA VAL A 226 12.15 -0.51 -13.22
C VAL A 226 11.74 0.62 -12.31
N VAL A 227 11.38 0.29 -11.08
CA VAL A 227 11.00 1.25 -10.04
C VAL A 227 12.05 1.21 -8.94
N GLU A 228 12.63 2.36 -8.66
CA GLU A 228 13.59 2.57 -7.59
C GLU A 228 12.96 3.48 -6.54
N VAL A 229 12.95 3.05 -5.30
CA VAL A 229 12.44 3.83 -4.16
C VAL A 229 13.51 3.87 -3.08
N MET A 230 13.79 5.08 -2.58
CA MET A 230 14.68 5.31 -1.46
C MET A 230 13.87 5.86 -0.28
N LEU A 231 13.99 5.20 0.89
CA LEU A 231 13.35 5.64 2.14
C LEU A 231 14.17 6.73 2.82
N SER A 232 13.49 7.75 3.39
CA SER A 232 14.13 8.94 3.95
C SER A 232 15.04 8.67 5.14
N HIS A 233 14.68 7.73 6.02
CA HIS A 233 15.37 7.53 7.29
C HIS A 233 16.43 6.42 7.29
N GLN A 234 16.45 5.57 6.28
CA GLN A 234 17.30 4.37 6.28
C GLN A 234 18.34 4.35 5.17
N GLY A 235 18.24 5.25 4.18
CA GLY A 235 19.08 5.20 2.98
C GLY A 235 18.93 3.89 2.18
N ILE A 236 17.94 3.07 2.53
CA ILE A 236 17.69 1.80 1.87
C ILE A 236 17.06 2.09 0.51
N ARG A 237 17.75 1.66 -0.53
CA ARG A 237 17.27 1.70 -1.91
C ARG A 237 16.65 0.34 -2.25
N THR A 238 15.38 0.36 -2.59
CA THR A 238 14.66 -0.82 -3.07
C THR A 238 14.44 -0.68 -4.57
N VAL A 239 14.79 -1.71 -5.33
CA VAL A 239 14.62 -1.76 -6.78
C VAL A 239 13.67 -2.90 -7.12
N ARG A 240 12.68 -2.62 -7.97
CA ARG A 240 11.78 -3.62 -8.56
C ARG A 240 11.84 -3.54 -10.07
N GLU A 241 12.05 -4.66 -10.68
CA GLU A 241 12.02 -4.84 -12.13
C GLU A 241 10.77 -5.62 -12.53
N ILE A 242 9.98 -5.05 -13.43
CA ILE A 242 8.66 -5.57 -13.80
C ILE A 242 8.63 -5.72 -15.31
N SER A 243 8.56 -6.95 -15.78
CA SER A 243 8.34 -7.26 -17.19
C SER A 243 6.85 -7.21 -17.50
N LEU A 244 6.49 -6.48 -18.55
CA LEU A 244 5.12 -6.36 -19.03
C LEU A 244 4.75 -7.57 -19.89
N ARG A 245 3.49 -7.99 -19.79
CA ARG A 245 2.97 -9.05 -20.68
C ARG A 245 2.92 -8.53 -22.12
N THR A 246 3.35 -9.36 -23.04
CA THR A 246 3.20 -9.15 -24.49
C THR A 246 1.83 -9.64 -24.95
#